data_f15f3d2fadae5f2d76ec338dbfdc2871
#
_entry.id   f15f3d2fadae5f2d76ec338dbfdc2871
#
_cell.length_a   1.000
_cell.length_b   1.000
_cell.length_c   1.000
_cell.angle_alpha   90.00
_cell.angle_beta   90.00
_cell.angle_gamma   90.00
#
_symmetry.space_group_name_H-M   'P 1'
#
loop_
_entity.id
_entity.type
_entity.pdbx_description
1 polymer ?
#
loop_
_entity_poly.entity_id
_entity_poly.type
_entity_poly.pdbx_seq_one_letter_code
_entity_poly.pdbx_strand_id
1 'polypeptide(L)'
;MPTIRPYQPKDAAHVHIVSMRTGPQAALREGRAQALLFATYVDYYIEHEPHNCFVVADDEDNAVGYIFCAQDYRSYREIFLRDYAPRTKGFSPHMRIECLGAAHLPRFFYKEYPAHLHIDILPEYQRMGLGTELMDALTAQLRAKGVRGVMLGVGSKNEKGRNFYKKYGFRQVGRVPFSIVMGLKL
;
A
#
# COMPACT_ATOMS: atom_id res chain seq x y z
N MET A 1 23.36 0.47 8.01
CA MET A 1 22.08 -0.11 8.50
C MET A 1 20.92 0.56 7.79
N PRO A 2 19.88 -0.18 7.38
CA PRO A 2 18.73 0.42 6.69
C PRO A 2 18.07 1.54 7.51
N THR A 3 17.61 2.59 6.84
CA THR A 3 16.99 3.76 7.47
C THR A 3 15.65 4.10 6.84
N ILE A 4 14.77 4.76 7.60
CA ILE A 4 13.48 5.23 7.08
C ILE A 4 13.64 6.68 6.64
N ARG A 5 13.20 6.98 5.41
CA ARG A 5 13.14 8.35 4.88
C ARG A 5 11.92 8.56 3.99
N PRO A 6 11.53 9.84 3.75
CA PRO A 6 10.52 10.13 2.72
C PRO A 6 10.92 9.57 1.35
N TYR A 7 9.90 9.15 0.60
CA TYR A 7 10.06 8.75 -0.79
C TYR A 7 10.61 9.91 -1.64
N GLN A 8 11.46 9.57 -2.61
CA GLN A 8 12.00 10.48 -3.62
C GLN A 8 11.77 9.93 -5.02
N PRO A 9 11.64 10.75 -6.08
CA PRO A 9 11.41 10.26 -7.44
C PRO A 9 12.43 9.23 -7.94
N LYS A 10 13.67 9.27 -7.46
CA LYS A 10 14.71 8.28 -7.76
C LYS A 10 14.39 6.86 -7.30
N ASP A 11 13.50 6.72 -6.30
CA ASP A 11 13.13 5.44 -5.71
C ASP A 11 12.12 4.66 -6.59
N ALA A 12 11.52 5.30 -7.61
CA ALA A 12 10.43 4.72 -8.38
C ALA A 12 10.74 3.31 -8.92
N ALA A 13 11.91 3.12 -9.53
CA ALA A 13 12.31 1.80 -10.05
C ALA A 13 12.44 0.75 -8.93
N HIS A 14 13.00 1.13 -7.79
CA HIS A 14 13.21 0.22 -6.67
C HIS A 14 11.88 -0.16 -5.98
N VAL A 15 10.96 0.78 -5.77
CA VAL A 15 9.65 0.45 -5.18
C VAL A 15 8.80 -0.43 -6.08
N HIS A 16 8.93 -0.30 -7.41
CA HIS A 16 8.34 -1.26 -8.35
C HIS A 16 8.94 -2.66 -8.18
N ILE A 17 10.27 -2.78 -8.04
CA ILE A 17 10.96 -4.05 -7.77
C ILE A 17 10.47 -4.65 -6.44
N VAL A 18 10.39 -3.86 -5.37
CA VAL A 18 9.85 -4.32 -4.07
C VAL A 18 8.44 -4.87 -4.26
N SER A 19 7.55 -4.11 -4.91
CA SER A 19 6.16 -4.51 -5.15
C SER A 19 6.04 -5.81 -5.94
N MET A 20 6.89 -6.00 -6.97
CA MET A 20 6.93 -7.26 -7.73
C MET A 20 7.39 -8.45 -6.88
N ARG A 21 8.43 -8.27 -6.06
CA ARG A 21 9.02 -9.35 -5.27
C ARG A 21 8.18 -9.75 -4.06
N THR A 22 7.34 -8.85 -3.56
CA THR A 22 6.46 -9.09 -2.41
C THR A 22 5.02 -9.40 -2.81
N GLY A 23 4.63 -9.03 -4.01
CA GLY A 23 3.30 -9.25 -4.57
C GLY A 23 3.00 -10.71 -4.96
N PRO A 24 1.81 -10.98 -5.52
CA PRO A 24 1.46 -12.30 -6.00
C PRO A 24 2.45 -12.81 -7.05
N GLN A 25 2.80 -14.11 -7.01
CA GLN A 25 3.74 -14.72 -7.97
C GLN A 25 3.38 -14.47 -9.45
N ALA A 26 2.09 -14.27 -9.75
CA ALA A 26 1.65 -13.90 -11.10
C ALA A 26 2.24 -12.55 -11.57
N ALA A 27 2.56 -11.64 -10.65
CA ALA A 27 3.15 -10.34 -10.96
C ALA A 27 4.66 -10.42 -11.32
N LEU A 28 5.33 -11.52 -11.04
CA LEU A 28 6.69 -11.78 -11.50
C LEU A 28 6.77 -12.01 -13.02
N ARG A 29 5.62 -12.20 -13.68
CA ARG A 29 5.54 -12.31 -15.13
C ARG A 29 5.54 -10.91 -15.73
N GLU A 30 6.40 -10.72 -16.75
CA GLU A 30 6.49 -9.45 -17.47
C GLU A 30 5.17 -9.01 -18.12
N GLY A 31 5.07 -7.72 -18.40
CA GLY A 31 4.00 -7.14 -19.20
C GLY A 31 2.75 -6.76 -18.41
N ARG A 32 1.57 -7.22 -18.86
CA ARG A 32 0.27 -6.74 -18.34
C ARG A 32 0.05 -6.99 -16.84
N ALA A 33 0.56 -8.09 -16.30
CA ALA A 33 0.39 -8.39 -14.87
C ALA A 33 1.15 -7.39 -13.98
N GLN A 34 2.35 -6.99 -14.39
CA GLN A 34 3.13 -5.95 -13.69
C GLN A 34 2.44 -4.59 -13.80
N ALA A 35 2.03 -4.21 -15.01
CA ALA A 35 1.33 -2.94 -15.20
C ALA A 35 0.06 -2.84 -14.34
N LEU A 36 -0.67 -3.94 -14.18
CA LEU A 36 -1.83 -4.00 -13.30
C LEU A 36 -1.44 -3.84 -11.82
N LEU A 37 -0.40 -4.54 -11.38
CA LEU A 37 0.11 -4.46 -10.01
C LEU A 37 0.50 -3.01 -9.67
N PHE A 38 1.28 -2.38 -10.56
CA PHE A 38 1.75 -1.01 -10.34
C PHE A 38 0.60 -0.01 -10.34
N ALA A 39 -0.28 -0.06 -11.33
CA ALA A 39 -1.45 0.81 -11.38
C ALA A 39 -2.37 0.65 -10.16
N THR A 40 -2.42 -0.55 -9.55
CA THR A 40 -3.29 -0.82 -8.40
C THR A 40 -2.67 -0.41 -7.07
N TYR A 41 -1.35 -0.66 -6.89
CA TYR A 41 -0.73 -0.65 -5.56
C TYR A 41 0.45 0.31 -5.42
N VAL A 42 0.94 0.94 -6.52
CA VAL A 42 2.16 1.77 -6.49
C VAL A 42 1.95 3.13 -7.12
N ASP A 43 1.62 3.17 -8.43
CA ASP A 43 1.74 4.37 -9.26
C ASP A 43 0.94 5.56 -8.70
N TYR A 44 -0.32 5.36 -8.30
CA TYR A 44 -1.13 6.43 -7.73
C TYR A 44 -0.41 7.14 -6.58
N TYR A 45 0.15 6.37 -5.66
CA TYR A 45 0.72 6.90 -4.42
C TYR A 45 1.98 7.72 -4.68
N ILE A 46 2.86 7.23 -5.53
CA ILE A 46 4.12 7.93 -5.86
C ILE A 46 3.92 9.10 -6.82
N GLU A 47 2.86 9.07 -7.64
CA GLU A 47 2.55 10.14 -8.60
C GLU A 47 1.72 11.28 -7.97
N HIS A 48 0.77 10.97 -7.06
CA HIS A 48 -0.18 11.95 -6.52
C HIS A 48 0.02 12.29 -5.05
N GLU A 49 0.51 11.34 -4.26
CA GLU A 49 0.70 11.53 -2.81
C GLU A 49 2.13 11.18 -2.33
N PRO A 50 3.21 11.54 -3.06
CA PRO A 50 4.58 11.19 -2.70
C PRO A 50 4.96 11.65 -1.29
N HIS A 51 4.33 12.73 -0.82
CA HIS A 51 4.50 13.25 0.53
C HIS A 51 3.91 12.34 1.63
N ASN A 52 3.07 11.37 1.28
CA ASN A 52 2.54 10.35 2.17
C ASN A 52 3.20 8.98 1.94
N CYS A 53 4.39 9.00 1.34
CA CYS A 53 5.16 7.81 1.02
C CYS A 53 6.51 7.85 1.75
N PHE A 54 6.89 6.72 2.38
CA PHE A 54 8.20 6.54 2.99
C PHE A 54 8.82 5.25 2.47
N VAL A 55 10.14 5.20 2.48
CA VAL A 55 10.91 4.03 2.05
C VAL A 55 11.87 3.58 3.15
N VAL A 56 12.18 2.29 3.14
CA VAL A 56 13.37 1.75 3.79
C VAL A 56 14.50 1.86 2.78
N ALA A 57 15.50 2.65 3.08
CA ALA A 57 16.73 2.76 2.28
C ALA A 57 17.83 1.88 2.87
N ASP A 58 18.52 1.09 2.03
CA ASP A 58 19.71 0.33 2.42
C ASP A 58 20.96 1.22 2.51
N ASP A 59 22.13 0.63 2.74
CA ASP A 59 23.38 1.36 2.90
C ASP A 59 23.86 2.03 1.60
N GLU A 60 23.30 1.62 0.44
CA GLU A 60 23.54 2.22 -0.87
C GLU A 60 22.45 3.24 -1.27
N ASP A 61 21.55 3.55 -0.33
CA ASP A 61 20.38 4.43 -0.50
C ASP A 61 19.35 3.92 -1.53
N ASN A 62 19.30 2.60 -1.79
CA ASN A 62 18.27 1.97 -2.59
C ASN A 62 17.03 1.65 -1.74
N ALA A 63 15.83 1.86 -2.28
CA ALA A 63 14.61 1.49 -1.58
C ALA A 63 14.41 -0.04 -1.57
N VAL A 64 14.41 -0.64 -0.38
CA VAL A 64 14.23 -2.09 -0.12
C VAL A 64 12.92 -2.41 0.59
N GLY A 65 12.12 -1.40 0.87
CA GLY A 65 10.77 -1.47 1.42
C GLY A 65 10.10 -0.13 1.30
N TYR A 66 8.79 -0.11 1.46
CA TYR A 66 8.00 1.12 1.41
C TYR A 66 6.74 1.05 2.27
N ILE A 67 6.21 2.23 2.60
CA ILE A 67 4.83 2.44 3.00
C ILE A 67 4.24 3.57 2.17
N PHE A 68 3.10 3.33 1.55
CA PHE A 68 2.35 4.27 0.74
C PHE A 68 0.97 4.51 1.35
N CYS A 69 0.49 5.75 1.28
CA CYS A 69 -0.81 6.08 1.83
C CYS A 69 -1.57 7.07 0.95
N ALA A 70 -2.81 6.75 0.65
CA ALA A 70 -3.78 7.72 0.19
C ALA A 70 -4.48 8.31 1.41
N GLN A 71 -4.36 9.63 1.59
CA GLN A 71 -4.83 10.33 2.78
C GLN A 71 -6.35 10.43 2.86
N ASP A 72 -7.01 10.56 1.70
CA ASP A 72 -8.47 10.67 1.59
C ASP A 72 -9.01 9.80 0.45
N TYR A 73 -9.90 8.89 0.78
CA TYR A 73 -10.49 7.96 -0.20
C TYR A 73 -11.26 8.66 -1.33
N ARG A 74 -11.91 9.80 -1.08
CA ARG A 74 -12.73 10.46 -2.11
C ARG A 74 -11.83 11.02 -3.20
N SER A 75 -10.78 11.74 -2.82
CA SER A 75 -9.77 12.26 -3.75
C SER A 75 -9.06 11.12 -4.49
N TYR A 76 -8.65 10.07 -3.75
CA TYR A 76 -8.08 8.86 -4.34
C TYR A 76 -8.99 8.27 -5.40
N ARG A 77 -10.26 8.02 -5.07
CA ARG A 77 -11.22 7.39 -5.97
C ARG A 77 -11.43 8.19 -7.25
N GLU A 78 -11.55 9.50 -7.15
CA GLU A 78 -11.74 10.38 -8.31
C GLU A 78 -10.57 10.26 -9.28
N ILE A 79 -9.36 10.43 -8.79
CA ILE A 79 -8.12 10.35 -9.59
C ILE A 79 -7.95 8.92 -10.13
N PHE A 80 -8.12 7.90 -9.28
CA PHE A 80 -7.96 6.51 -9.68
C PHE A 80 -8.90 6.12 -10.84
N LEU A 81 -10.16 6.50 -10.76
CA LEU A 81 -11.13 6.19 -11.82
C LEU A 81 -10.86 6.96 -13.12
N ARG A 82 -10.31 8.16 -13.03
CA ARG A 82 -9.95 8.97 -14.18
C ARG A 82 -8.69 8.48 -14.88
N ASP A 83 -7.62 8.21 -14.13
CA ASP A 83 -6.26 8.06 -14.66
C ASP A 83 -5.75 6.61 -14.66
N TYR A 84 -6.17 5.79 -13.70
CA TYR A 84 -5.65 4.41 -13.50
C TYR A 84 -6.62 3.33 -13.98
N ALA A 85 -7.91 3.45 -13.69
CA ALA A 85 -8.89 2.48 -14.17
C ALA A 85 -8.88 2.30 -15.69
N PRO A 86 -8.70 3.36 -16.53
CA PRO A 86 -8.54 3.19 -17.98
C PRO A 86 -7.30 2.40 -18.39
N ARG A 87 -6.22 2.42 -17.61
CA ARG A 87 -4.99 1.65 -17.88
C ARG A 87 -5.27 0.13 -17.86
N THR A 88 -6.38 -0.29 -17.25
CA THR A 88 -6.80 -1.70 -17.19
C THR A 88 -7.62 -2.14 -18.41
N LYS A 89 -7.87 -1.26 -19.38
CA LYS A 89 -8.53 -1.63 -20.65
C LYS A 89 -7.66 -2.66 -21.39
N GLY A 90 -8.30 -3.75 -21.85
CA GLY A 90 -7.62 -4.86 -22.51
C GLY A 90 -7.10 -5.95 -21.57
N PHE A 91 -7.23 -5.80 -20.24
CA PHE A 91 -7.05 -6.91 -19.31
C PHE A 91 -8.27 -7.82 -19.28
N SER A 92 -8.09 -9.06 -18.82
CA SER A 92 -9.22 -9.98 -18.62
C SER A 92 -10.23 -9.39 -17.63
N PRO A 93 -11.53 -9.74 -17.73
CA PRO A 93 -12.54 -9.27 -16.78
C PRO A 93 -12.17 -9.58 -15.32
N HIS A 94 -11.58 -10.74 -15.06
CA HIS A 94 -11.12 -11.13 -13.72
C HIS A 94 -10.06 -10.17 -13.17
N MET A 95 -9.02 -9.86 -13.94
CA MET A 95 -7.95 -8.93 -13.53
C MET A 95 -8.51 -7.52 -13.27
N ARG A 96 -9.46 -7.08 -14.11
CA ARG A 96 -10.10 -5.77 -13.91
C ARG A 96 -10.94 -5.73 -12.63
N ILE A 97 -11.69 -6.80 -12.35
CA ILE A 97 -12.48 -6.90 -11.10
C ILE A 97 -11.56 -6.89 -9.88
N GLU A 98 -10.42 -7.56 -9.95
CA GLU A 98 -9.44 -7.56 -8.84
C GLU A 98 -8.89 -6.16 -8.58
N CYS A 99 -8.39 -5.46 -9.62
CA CYS A 99 -7.87 -4.10 -9.52
C CYS A 99 -8.94 -3.12 -9.01
N LEU A 100 -10.11 -3.09 -9.64
CA LEU A 100 -11.18 -2.19 -9.25
C LEU A 100 -11.74 -2.54 -7.87
N GLY A 101 -11.75 -3.83 -7.51
CA GLY A 101 -12.16 -4.30 -6.18
C GLY A 101 -11.23 -3.80 -5.08
N ALA A 102 -9.92 -3.89 -5.30
CA ALA A 102 -8.91 -3.34 -4.37
C ALA A 102 -9.08 -1.82 -4.20
N ALA A 103 -9.22 -1.09 -5.30
CA ALA A 103 -9.42 0.35 -5.28
C ALA A 103 -10.75 0.78 -4.65
N HIS A 104 -11.78 -0.05 -4.68
CA HIS A 104 -13.09 0.26 -4.10
C HIS A 104 -13.27 -0.18 -2.65
N LEU A 105 -12.39 -1.02 -2.12
CA LEU A 105 -12.50 -1.53 -0.76
C LEU A 105 -12.66 -0.42 0.29
N PRO A 106 -11.91 0.69 0.25
CA PRO A 106 -12.01 1.74 1.26
C PRO A 106 -13.39 2.44 1.30
N ARG A 107 -14.20 2.36 0.23
CA ARG A 107 -15.54 3.02 0.17
C ARG A 107 -16.46 2.63 1.32
N PHE A 108 -16.29 1.44 1.88
CA PHE A 108 -17.13 0.95 2.95
C PHE A 108 -16.71 1.45 4.33
N PHE A 109 -15.48 2.01 4.44
CA PHE A 109 -14.83 2.34 5.71
C PHE A 109 -14.37 3.79 5.81
N TYR A 110 -14.37 4.57 4.71
CA TYR A 110 -13.75 5.90 4.65
C TYR A 110 -14.34 6.93 5.64
N LYS A 111 -15.57 6.74 6.08
CA LYS A 111 -16.17 7.62 7.08
C LYS A 111 -15.43 7.59 8.42
N GLU A 112 -14.90 6.44 8.80
CA GLU A 112 -14.13 6.24 10.01
C GLU A 112 -12.61 6.19 9.78
N TYR A 113 -12.22 5.68 8.62
CA TYR A 113 -10.84 5.48 8.18
C TYR A 113 -10.67 6.11 6.80
N PRO A 114 -10.55 7.46 6.72
CA PRO A 114 -10.47 8.15 5.43
C PRO A 114 -9.23 7.77 4.64
N ALA A 115 -8.13 7.47 5.32
CA ALA A 115 -6.88 7.05 4.69
C ALA A 115 -6.80 5.52 4.51
N HIS A 116 -6.04 5.08 3.51
CA HIS A 116 -5.69 3.68 3.34
C HIS A 116 -4.23 3.53 2.90
N LEU A 117 -3.60 2.42 3.27
CA LEU A 117 -2.17 2.21 3.07
C LEU A 117 -1.82 0.87 2.42
N HIS A 118 -0.61 0.83 1.83
CA HIS A 118 0.12 -0.37 1.44
C HIS A 118 1.51 -0.32 2.05
N ILE A 119 2.02 -1.47 2.51
CA ILE A 119 3.35 -1.60 3.10
C ILE A 119 3.95 -2.93 2.68
N ASP A 120 5.15 -2.87 2.14
CA ASP A 120 5.92 -4.04 1.74
C ASP A 120 7.40 -3.82 2.01
N ILE A 121 8.10 -4.88 2.43
CA ILE A 121 9.54 -4.91 2.69
C ILE A 121 10.09 -6.21 2.11
N LEU A 122 11.19 -6.13 1.38
CA LEU A 122 11.87 -7.29 0.83
C LEU A 122 12.16 -8.33 1.92
N PRO A 123 12.01 -9.64 1.64
CA PRO A 123 12.15 -10.70 2.64
C PRO A 123 13.43 -10.63 3.47
N GLU A 124 14.54 -10.28 2.85
CA GLU A 124 15.87 -10.16 3.46
C GLU A 124 15.98 -9.02 4.48
N TYR A 125 15.07 -8.03 4.43
CA TYR A 125 15.01 -6.90 5.36
C TYR A 125 13.86 -7.01 6.37
N GLN A 126 13.11 -8.11 6.37
CA GLN A 126 12.04 -8.33 7.33
C GLN A 126 12.56 -8.74 8.70
N ARG A 127 11.74 -8.56 9.75
CA ARG A 127 12.03 -8.89 11.16
C ARG A 127 13.13 -8.04 11.80
N MET A 128 13.49 -6.92 11.20
CA MET A 128 14.47 -5.95 11.72
C MET A 128 13.82 -4.74 12.41
N GLY A 129 12.48 -4.75 12.62
CA GLY A 129 11.76 -3.62 13.20
C GLY A 129 11.27 -2.58 12.17
N LEU A 130 11.82 -2.59 10.96
CA LEU A 130 11.60 -1.59 9.90
C LEU A 130 10.12 -1.37 9.55
N GLY A 131 9.30 -2.42 9.61
CA GLY A 131 7.86 -2.29 9.40
C GLY A 131 7.17 -1.41 10.46
N THR A 132 7.62 -1.48 11.71
CA THR A 132 7.12 -0.62 12.78
C THR A 132 7.58 0.82 12.56
N GLU A 133 8.84 1.04 12.21
CA GLU A 133 9.38 2.37 11.93
C GLU A 133 8.66 3.05 10.74
N LEU A 134 8.39 2.32 9.65
CA LEU A 134 7.56 2.82 8.54
C LEU A 134 6.16 3.23 8.99
N MET A 135 5.52 2.39 9.82
CA MET A 135 4.20 2.69 10.37
C MET A 135 4.23 3.91 11.28
N ASP A 136 5.27 4.07 12.12
CA ASP A 136 5.44 5.21 13.02
C ASP A 136 5.61 6.51 12.23
N ALA A 137 6.46 6.51 11.19
CA ALA A 137 6.66 7.65 10.30
C ALA A 137 5.35 8.09 9.64
N LEU A 138 4.61 7.14 9.05
CA LEU A 138 3.34 7.44 8.40
C LEU A 138 2.28 7.91 9.39
N THR A 139 2.09 7.23 10.51
CA THR A 139 1.02 7.57 11.46
C THR A 139 1.29 8.90 12.15
N ALA A 140 2.55 9.24 12.44
CA ALA A 140 2.92 10.56 12.95
C ALA A 140 2.52 11.67 11.96
N GLN A 141 2.81 11.47 10.67
CA GLN A 141 2.43 12.43 9.64
C GLN A 141 0.91 12.56 9.47
N LEU A 142 0.19 11.44 9.45
CA LEU A 142 -1.27 11.46 9.32
C LEU A 142 -1.94 12.16 10.50
N ARG A 143 -1.44 11.94 11.73
CA ARG A 143 -1.90 12.66 12.94
C ARG A 143 -1.65 14.15 12.84
N ALA A 144 -0.45 14.56 12.40
CA ALA A 144 -0.11 15.97 12.20
C ALA A 144 -1.05 16.66 11.19
N LYS A 145 -1.59 15.90 10.22
CA LYS A 145 -2.58 16.37 9.24
C LYS A 145 -4.03 16.25 9.71
N GLY A 146 -4.30 15.80 10.94
CA GLY A 146 -5.65 15.62 11.48
C GLY A 146 -6.44 14.48 10.85
N VAL A 147 -5.77 13.52 10.23
CA VAL A 147 -6.42 12.31 9.68
C VAL A 147 -6.83 11.41 10.83
N ARG A 148 -8.11 11.13 10.96
CA ARG A 148 -8.68 10.42 12.15
C ARG A 148 -8.51 8.90 12.14
N GLY A 149 -8.11 8.32 11.02
CA GLY A 149 -7.93 6.86 10.94
C GLY A 149 -7.44 6.40 9.59
N VAL A 150 -6.76 5.26 9.59
CA VAL A 150 -6.19 4.60 8.41
C VAL A 150 -6.60 3.14 8.39
N MET A 151 -6.82 2.60 7.20
CA MET A 151 -7.16 1.19 6.99
C MET A 151 -6.25 0.52 5.98
N LEU A 152 -6.29 -0.80 5.98
CA LEU A 152 -5.69 -1.64 4.94
C LEU A 152 -6.47 -2.94 4.74
N GLY A 153 -6.27 -3.58 3.60
CA GLY A 153 -6.69 -4.95 3.34
C GLY A 153 -5.49 -5.89 3.47
N VAL A 154 -5.63 -6.96 4.23
CA VAL A 154 -4.62 -8.02 4.35
C VAL A 154 -5.19 -9.36 3.93
N GLY A 155 -4.46 -10.14 3.14
CA GLY A 155 -4.91 -11.45 2.69
C GLY A 155 -5.36 -12.33 3.86
N SER A 156 -6.50 -13.01 3.73
CA SER A 156 -7.07 -13.82 4.82
C SER A 156 -6.16 -14.97 5.29
N LYS A 157 -5.26 -15.43 4.41
CA LYS A 157 -4.24 -16.43 4.71
C LYS A 157 -2.92 -15.85 5.24
N ASN A 158 -2.74 -14.53 5.20
CA ASN A 158 -1.53 -13.85 5.68
C ASN A 158 -1.60 -13.63 7.19
N GLU A 159 -1.38 -14.70 7.97
CA GLU A 159 -1.39 -14.63 9.44
C GLU A 159 -0.29 -13.76 10.01
N LYS A 160 0.91 -13.78 9.40
CA LYS A 160 2.06 -12.96 9.83
C LYS A 160 1.72 -11.47 9.73
N GLY A 161 1.19 -11.05 8.60
CA GLY A 161 0.75 -9.66 8.39
C GLY A 161 -0.35 -9.26 9.37
N ARG A 162 -1.39 -10.10 9.55
CA ARG A 162 -2.45 -9.81 10.52
C ARG A 162 -1.93 -9.66 11.94
N ASN A 163 -1.00 -10.51 12.36
CA ASN A 163 -0.41 -10.44 13.70
C ASN A 163 0.46 -9.18 13.87
N PHE A 164 1.21 -8.79 12.84
CA PHE A 164 1.94 -7.53 12.82
C PHE A 164 1.00 -6.33 13.02
N TYR A 165 -0.07 -6.21 12.22
CA TYR A 165 -1.01 -5.11 12.34
C TYR A 165 -1.73 -5.08 13.69
N LYS A 166 -2.15 -6.24 14.21
CA LYS A 166 -2.75 -6.33 15.56
C LYS A 166 -1.78 -5.85 16.64
N LYS A 167 -0.51 -6.28 16.58
CA LYS A 167 0.52 -5.84 17.53
C LYS A 167 0.76 -4.34 17.46
N TYR A 168 0.67 -3.75 16.26
CA TYR A 168 0.79 -2.31 16.07
C TYR A 168 -0.42 -1.52 16.59
N GLY A 169 -1.56 -2.15 16.78
CA GLY A 169 -2.77 -1.51 17.31
C GLY A 169 -3.97 -1.50 16.35
N PHE A 170 -3.83 -2.06 15.15
CA PHE A 170 -4.97 -2.22 14.25
C PHE A 170 -5.97 -3.23 14.79
N ARG A 171 -7.25 -2.98 14.49
CA ARG A 171 -8.34 -3.92 14.79
C ARG A 171 -8.99 -4.37 13.49
N GLN A 172 -9.53 -5.58 13.49
CA GLN A 172 -10.36 -6.02 12.37
C GLN A 172 -11.66 -5.22 12.37
N VAL A 173 -11.94 -4.56 11.25
CA VAL A 173 -13.14 -3.73 11.05
C VAL A 173 -14.07 -4.29 9.98
N GLY A 174 -13.60 -5.28 9.22
CA GLY A 174 -14.41 -5.94 8.21
C GLY A 174 -13.75 -7.16 7.60
N ARG A 175 -14.49 -7.79 6.70
CA ARG A 175 -14.02 -8.92 5.89
C ARG A 175 -14.67 -8.87 4.53
N VAL A 176 -13.88 -9.13 3.50
CA VAL A 176 -14.34 -9.33 2.12
C VAL A 176 -13.79 -10.67 1.61
N PRO A 177 -14.24 -11.21 0.49
CA PRO A 177 -13.65 -12.41 -0.09
C PRO A 177 -12.12 -12.26 -0.16
N PHE A 178 -11.41 -13.24 0.37
CA PHE A 178 -9.94 -13.34 0.37
C PHE A 178 -9.17 -12.28 1.20
N SER A 179 -9.83 -11.28 1.81
CA SER A 179 -9.14 -10.25 2.61
C SER A 179 -9.84 -9.93 3.93
N ILE A 180 -9.02 -9.66 4.94
CA ILE A 180 -9.44 -9.08 6.22
C ILE A 180 -9.14 -7.58 6.17
N VAL A 181 -10.10 -6.76 6.55
CA VAL A 181 -9.94 -5.31 6.62
C VAL A 181 -9.54 -4.94 8.04
N MET A 182 -8.40 -4.26 8.15
CA MET A 182 -7.85 -3.79 9.42
C MET A 182 -7.90 -2.27 9.46
N GLY A 183 -8.29 -1.68 10.59
CA GLY A 183 -8.37 -0.23 10.80
C GLY A 183 -7.68 0.21 12.08
N LEU A 184 -7.04 1.38 12.01
CA LEU A 184 -6.38 2.05 13.14
C LEU A 184 -6.95 3.46 13.27
N LYS A 185 -7.45 3.82 14.45
CA LYS A 185 -7.77 5.21 14.81
C LYS A 185 -6.47 5.96 15.12
N LEU A 186 -6.36 7.19 14.65
CA LEU A 186 -5.17 8.04 14.80
C LEU A 186 -5.39 9.17 15.80
#